data_cb4220b7552ad348b7a1ceb6c7f18aff
#
_entry.id   cb4220b7552ad348b7a1ceb6c7f18aff
#
_cell.length_a   1.000
_cell.length_b   1.000
_cell.length_c   1.000
_cell.angle_alpha   90.00
_cell.angle_beta   90.00
_cell.angle_gamma   90.00
#
_symmetry.space_group_name_H-M   'P 1'
#
loop_
_entity.id
_entity.type
_entity.pdbx_description
1 polymer ?
#
loop_
_entity_poly.entity_id
_entity_poly.type
_entity_poly.pdbx_seq_one_letter_code
_entity_poly.pdbx_strand_id
1 'polypeptide(L)'
;RSHLILFALKGLDLGDQAAPVTVPGIDKPVIVVTGSINGTENWTSNFYYVLRGAVFVEDAATLNIAAGTRVIGESGSVGTLIVKRGGRLNAIGTRTAPIVFTSDQPVGSRARGDWGGLILNGRAPVNIEGGEGVGEADTGVYGGNQPNDSSGSLRYVRVEFAGVEFSPDNELNGIAFQGVGRGGSYEFIQVHMNRDDALEWFGGTADIKYAVASNAADDSFDWTFGWSGRAQFVAITLRGDDGDNGIEADNNEFNNNLLPRSQPQIYNITLCGDLDRNEGG
;
A
#
# COMPACT_ATOMS: atom_id res chain seq x y z
N ARG A 1 17.05 16.08 -2.59
CA ARG A 1 18.04 15.08 -2.09
C ARG A 1 17.79 14.94 -0.60
N SER A 2 17.06 13.94 -0.18
CA SER A 2 16.68 13.74 1.22
C SER A 2 16.85 12.30 1.64
N HIS A 3 18.04 11.75 1.41
CA HIS A 3 18.43 10.47 1.94
C HIS A 3 19.50 10.70 3.00
N LEU A 4 19.13 10.51 4.24
CA LEU A 4 20.08 10.48 5.34
C LEU A 4 20.50 9.03 5.57
N ILE A 5 21.75 8.70 5.26
CA ILE A 5 22.32 7.40 5.60
C ILE A 5 22.73 7.47 7.06
N LEU A 6 21.96 6.86 7.94
CA LEU A 6 22.34 6.68 9.32
C LEU A 6 23.17 5.40 9.43
N PHE A 7 24.47 5.54 9.32
CA PHE A 7 25.35 4.53 9.85
C PHE A 7 25.36 4.63 11.37
N ALA A 8 25.40 3.52 12.06
CA ALA A 8 25.80 3.50 13.47
C ALA A 8 27.29 3.86 13.58
N LEU A 9 27.66 5.03 13.08
CA LEU A 9 29.00 5.60 13.20
C LEU A 9 28.96 6.57 14.37
N LYS A 10 29.61 6.19 15.45
CA LYS A 10 30.04 7.15 16.46
C LYS A 10 30.82 8.27 15.76
N GLY A 11 30.25 9.48 15.74
CA GLY A 11 31.03 10.69 15.49
C GLY A 11 30.73 11.50 14.22
N LEU A 12 29.66 11.25 13.47
CA LEU A 12 29.21 12.23 12.46
C LEU A 12 28.16 13.15 13.06
N ASP A 13 28.50 14.41 13.23
CA ASP A 13 27.58 15.50 13.52
C ASP A 13 26.83 15.82 12.21
N LEU A 14 25.59 15.39 12.11
CA LEU A 14 24.75 15.59 10.93
C LEU A 14 23.83 16.81 11.05
N GLY A 15 24.16 17.75 11.97
CA GLY A 15 23.35 18.93 12.18
C GLY A 15 21.88 18.58 12.57
N ASP A 16 21.10 19.51 13.04
CA ASP A 16 19.74 19.41 13.62
C ASP A 16 18.67 18.60 12.81
N GLN A 17 19.05 17.63 12.05
CA GLN A 17 18.18 16.81 11.21
C GLN A 17 18.09 15.38 11.75
N ALA A 18 16.98 15.10 12.37
CA ALA A 18 16.42 13.79 12.69
C ALA A 18 17.01 13.06 13.91
N ALA A 19 16.15 12.84 14.92
CA ALA A 19 16.39 11.86 15.97
C ALA A 19 16.78 10.49 15.37
N PRO A 20 17.71 9.74 16.01
CA PRO A 20 18.09 8.43 15.51
C PRO A 20 16.90 7.49 15.51
N VAL A 21 16.65 6.83 14.38
CA VAL A 21 15.64 5.77 14.27
C VAL A 21 16.23 4.52 14.90
N THR A 22 15.58 4.02 15.95
CA THR A 22 15.91 2.75 16.53
C THR A 22 14.98 1.70 15.97
N VAL A 23 15.45 0.87 15.06
CA VAL A 23 14.70 -0.30 14.58
C VAL A 23 15.22 -1.53 15.33
N PRO A 24 14.40 -2.22 16.11
CA PRO A 24 14.85 -3.40 16.85
C PRO A 24 15.32 -4.52 15.92
N GLY A 25 16.44 -5.15 16.27
CA GLY A 25 17.01 -6.28 15.51
C GLY A 25 17.73 -5.87 14.22
N ILE A 26 18.28 -4.65 14.17
CA ILE A 26 19.05 -4.17 13.01
C ILE A 26 20.36 -4.95 12.87
N ASP A 27 20.48 -5.61 11.73
CA ASP A 27 21.72 -6.28 11.28
C ASP A 27 22.32 -5.62 10.01
N LYS A 28 21.69 -4.54 9.51
CA LYS A 28 22.10 -3.81 8.30
C LYS A 28 22.02 -2.30 8.52
N PRO A 29 22.79 -1.51 7.76
CA PRO A 29 22.66 -0.05 7.79
C PRO A 29 21.24 0.41 7.44
N VAL A 30 20.82 1.52 8.04
CA VAL A 30 19.50 2.13 7.85
C VAL A 30 19.62 3.39 6.99
N ILE A 31 18.75 3.53 6.03
CA ILE A 31 18.54 4.75 5.25
C ILE A 31 17.16 5.32 5.64
N VAL A 32 17.14 6.52 6.20
CA VAL A 32 15.88 7.23 6.44
C VAL A 32 15.50 7.99 5.18
N VAL A 33 14.28 7.74 4.71
CA VAL A 33 13.72 8.36 3.50
C VAL A 33 12.61 9.31 3.90
N THR A 34 12.68 10.54 3.41
CA THR A 34 11.70 11.60 3.68
C THR A 34 11.39 12.38 2.40
N GLY A 35 10.20 12.97 2.32
CA GLY A 35 9.82 13.88 1.24
C GLY A 35 9.74 13.20 -0.13
N SER A 36 10.33 13.78 -1.16
CA SER A 36 10.08 13.39 -2.55
C SER A 36 11.25 12.71 -3.25
N ILE A 37 10.96 11.65 -3.95
CA ILE A 37 11.84 10.96 -4.90
C ILE A 37 11.59 11.57 -6.28
N ASN A 38 12.61 12.28 -6.82
CA ASN A 38 12.52 12.99 -8.08
C ASN A 38 13.50 12.39 -9.10
N GLY A 39 13.14 11.34 -9.78
CA GLY A 39 13.99 10.65 -10.74
C GLY A 39 14.04 9.16 -10.50
N THR A 40 15.12 8.50 -10.86
CA THR A 40 15.23 7.05 -10.65
C THR A 40 16.05 6.75 -9.40
N GLU A 41 15.44 5.99 -8.48
CA GLU A 41 16.13 5.45 -7.30
C GLU A 41 16.09 3.93 -7.29
N ASN A 42 17.14 3.34 -6.69
CA ASN A 42 17.26 1.89 -6.58
C ASN A 42 17.55 1.51 -5.12
N TRP A 43 16.59 0.83 -4.49
CA TRP A 43 16.75 0.31 -3.13
C TRP A 43 17.16 -1.15 -3.19
N THR A 44 18.12 -1.53 -2.35
CA THR A 44 18.70 -2.88 -2.34
C THR A 44 18.58 -3.53 -0.98
N SER A 45 18.65 -4.84 -0.95
CA SER A 45 18.59 -5.61 0.30
C SER A 45 19.79 -5.42 1.24
N ASN A 46 20.78 -4.61 0.87
CA ASN A 46 21.92 -4.29 1.71
C ASN A 46 21.59 -3.30 2.83
N PHE A 47 20.45 -2.63 2.73
CA PHE A 47 20.00 -1.61 3.68
C PHE A 47 18.58 -1.90 4.14
N TYR A 48 18.20 -1.34 5.29
CA TYR A 48 16.81 -1.08 5.67
C TYR A 48 16.47 0.35 5.28
N TYR A 49 15.28 0.53 4.69
CA TYR A 49 14.75 1.85 4.33
C TYR A 49 13.62 2.20 5.29
N VAL A 50 13.76 3.29 6.03
CA VAL A 50 12.75 3.76 6.97
C VAL A 50 12.03 4.95 6.36
N LEU A 51 10.73 4.80 6.14
CA LEU A 51 9.84 5.89 5.69
C LEU A 51 9.53 6.75 6.89
N ARG A 52 9.90 8.01 6.85
CA ARG A 52 9.55 9.00 7.87
C ARG A 52 8.60 10.02 7.27
N GLY A 53 7.35 10.02 7.76
CA GLY A 53 6.25 10.77 7.16
C GLY A 53 5.92 10.30 5.75
N ALA A 54 5.18 11.10 5.02
CA ALA A 54 4.84 10.81 3.63
C ALA A 54 6.08 10.90 2.72
N VAL A 55 6.35 9.81 1.99
CA VAL A 55 7.40 9.70 0.97
C VAL A 55 6.73 9.59 -0.40
N PHE A 56 7.01 10.52 -1.27
CA PHE A 56 6.37 10.62 -2.58
C PHE A 56 7.31 10.15 -3.70
N VAL A 57 6.83 9.24 -4.56
CA VAL A 57 7.44 8.99 -5.86
C VAL A 57 6.75 9.93 -6.85
N GLU A 58 7.44 10.99 -7.26
CA GLU A 58 6.87 12.08 -8.05
C GLU A 58 6.56 11.68 -9.50
N ASP A 59 5.82 12.53 -10.22
CA ASP A 59 5.56 12.36 -11.66
C ASP A 59 6.89 12.17 -12.42
N ALA A 60 6.92 11.23 -13.34
CA ALA A 60 8.09 10.78 -14.10
C ALA A 60 9.24 10.18 -13.26
N ALA A 61 9.11 10.07 -11.94
CA ALA A 61 10.07 9.37 -11.09
C ALA A 61 9.84 7.85 -11.08
N THR A 62 10.88 7.10 -10.76
CA THR A 62 10.80 5.63 -10.64
C THR A 62 11.58 5.16 -9.43
N LEU A 63 10.89 4.47 -8.53
CA LEU A 63 11.51 3.75 -7.43
C LEU A 63 11.59 2.26 -7.77
N ASN A 64 12.79 1.71 -7.87
CA ASN A 64 13.04 0.30 -8.04
C ASN A 64 13.46 -0.32 -6.72
N ILE A 65 12.79 -1.36 -6.26
CA ILE A 65 13.11 -2.08 -5.02
C ILE A 65 13.50 -3.52 -5.38
N ALA A 66 14.72 -3.89 -5.03
CA ALA A 66 15.26 -5.20 -5.33
C ALA A 66 14.72 -6.27 -4.36
N ALA A 67 14.77 -7.52 -4.79
CA ALA A 67 14.38 -8.69 -4.01
C ALA A 67 15.08 -8.75 -2.64
N GLY A 68 14.34 -9.11 -1.59
CA GLY A 68 14.82 -9.23 -0.22
C GLY A 68 15.00 -7.90 0.52
N THR A 69 14.62 -6.79 -0.08
CA THR A 69 14.65 -5.48 0.59
C THR A 69 13.56 -5.40 1.65
N ARG A 70 13.88 -4.77 2.78
CA ARG A 70 12.91 -4.43 3.81
C ARG A 70 12.73 -2.93 3.88
N VAL A 71 11.48 -2.49 3.79
CA VAL A 71 11.03 -1.12 3.96
C VAL A 71 10.21 -1.03 5.24
N ILE A 72 10.48 -0.04 6.05
CA ILE A 72 9.93 0.09 7.40
C ILE A 72 9.18 1.41 7.48
N GLY A 73 7.89 1.36 7.78
CA GLY A 73 7.11 2.56 8.11
C GLY A 73 7.40 2.97 9.55
N GLU A 74 7.82 4.21 9.75
CA GLU A 74 8.02 4.76 11.10
C GLU A 74 6.67 5.13 11.70
N SER A 75 6.31 4.49 12.82
CA SER A 75 4.99 4.69 13.44
C SER A 75 4.79 6.11 13.97
N GLY A 76 5.81 6.67 14.60
CA GLY A 76 5.74 8.02 15.20
C GLY A 76 5.51 9.16 14.21
N SER A 77 5.71 8.93 12.91
CA SER A 77 5.51 9.92 11.86
C SER A 77 4.52 9.49 10.77
N VAL A 78 3.82 8.37 10.99
CA VAL A 78 2.91 7.78 9.99
C VAL A 78 3.64 7.58 8.64
N GLY A 79 4.76 6.86 8.67
CA GLY A 79 5.55 6.58 7.46
C GLY A 79 4.67 5.98 6.37
N THR A 80 4.58 6.62 5.19
CA THR A 80 3.70 6.20 4.09
C THR A 80 4.47 6.31 2.78
N LEU A 81 4.30 5.34 1.87
CA LEU A 81 4.86 5.44 0.52
C LEU A 81 3.75 5.74 -0.49
N ILE A 82 3.84 6.88 -1.15
CA ILE A 82 2.83 7.39 -2.07
C ILE A 82 3.44 7.53 -3.45
N VAL A 83 2.90 6.80 -4.42
CA VAL A 83 3.26 6.96 -5.84
C VAL A 83 2.27 7.93 -6.46
N LYS A 84 2.72 9.11 -6.87
CA LYS A 84 1.89 10.10 -7.56
C LYS A 84 1.58 9.69 -8.99
N ARG A 85 0.56 10.29 -9.60
CA ARG A 85 0.22 10.05 -11.01
C ARG A 85 1.44 10.24 -11.91
N GLY A 86 1.79 9.20 -12.70
CA GLY A 86 2.98 9.20 -13.57
C GLY A 86 4.28 8.79 -12.90
N GLY A 87 4.31 8.70 -11.56
CA GLY A 87 5.36 8.01 -10.82
C GLY A 87 5.25 6.50 -10.97
N ARG A 88 6.31 5.76 -10.67
CA ARG A 88 6.35 4.30 -10.77
C ARG A 88 7.06 3.65 -9.60
N LEU A 89 6.45 2.61 -9.06
CA LEU A 89 7.07 1.72 -8.09
C LEU A 89 7.26 0.33 -8.71
N ASN A 90 8.50 -0.08 -8.89
CA ASN A 90 8.85 -1.44 -9.32
C ASN A 90 9.44 -2.20 -8.13
N ALA A 91 8.60 -2.87 -7.37
CA ALA A 91 9.02 -3.71 -6.24
C ALA A 91 8.95 -5.17 -6.67
N ILE A 92 10.08 -5.70 -7.15
CA ILE A 92 10.16 -7.02 -7.78
C ILE A 92 10.97 -7.97 -6.89
N GLY A 93 10.26 -8.64 -6.00
CA GLY A 93 10.81 -9.70 -5.16
C GLY A 93 10.85 -11.07 -5.85
N THR A 94 11.20 -12.08 -5.08
CA THR A 94 11.12 -13.50 -5.49
C THR A 94 10.50 -14.33 -4.38
N ARG A 95 10.09 -15.55 -4.68
CA ARG A 95 9.51 -16.47 -3.68
C ARG A 95 10.43 -16.70 -2.47
N THR A 96 11.73 -16.70 -2.67
CA THR A 96 12.73 -16.94 -1.61
C THR A 96 13.32 -15.66 -1.03
N ALA A 97 13.06 -14.52 -1.66
CA ALA A 97 13.50 -13.19 -1.23
C ALA A 97 12.39 -12.15 -1.52
N PRO A 98 11.26 -12.22 -0.79
CA PRO A 98 10.19 -11.24 -0.95
C PRO A 98 10.64 -9.86 -0.49
N ILE A 99 9.98 -8.83 -1.00
CA ILE A 99 10.10 -7.47 -0.47
C ILE A 99 9.07 -7.32 0.65
N VAL A 100 9.50 -6.81 1.79
CA VAL A 100 8.63 -6.67 2.96
C VAL A 100 8.54 -5.21 3.38
N PHE A 101 7.33 -4.67 3.36
CA PHE A 101 6.98 -3.40 3.97
C PHE A 101 6.35 -3.69 5.33
N THR A 102 6.86 -3.12 6.41
CA THR A 102 6.44 -3.50 7.76
C THR A 102 6.64 -2.37 8.78
N SER A 103 6.14 -2.56 9.98
CA SER A 103 6.25 -1.65 11.12
C SER A 103 7.67 -1.55 11.68
N ASP A 104 8.02 -0.39 12.25
CA ASP A 104 9.23 -0.15 13.03
C ASP A 104 9.17 -0.76 14.43
N GLN A 105 8.02 -1.24 14.87
CA GLN A 105 7.86 -1.83 16.19
C GLN A 105 8.59 -3.18 16.31
N PRO A 106 8.99 -3.56 17.55
CA PRO A 106 9.61 -4.86 17.80
C PRO A 106 8.71 -6.03 17.35
N VAL A 107 9.34 -7.11 16.93
CA VAL A 107 8.59 -8.36 16.66
C VAL A 107 7.83 -8.79 17.91
N GLY A 108 6.54 -9.05 17.78
CA GLY A 108 5.63 -9.36 18.88
C GLY A 108 4.92 -8.16 19.49
N SER A 109 5.31 -6.92 19.12
CA SER A 109 4.63 -5.68 19.53
C SER A 109 4.02 -4.92 18.34
N ARG A 110 4.12 -5.46 17.14
CA ARG A 110 3.54 -4.87 15.94
C ARG A 110 2.03 -5.02 15.94
N ALA A 111 1.35 -3.96 15.55
CA ALA A 111 -0.09 -3.88 15.52
C ALA A 111 -0.59 -3.28 14.20
N ARG A 112 -1.84 -3.53 13.88
CA ARG A 112 -2.58 -2.84 12.83
C ARG A 112 -2.49 -1.33 13.04
N GLY A 113 -2.26 -0.55 11.98
CA GLY A 113 -2.17 0.91 12.08
C GLY A 113 -0.82 1.46 12.51
N ASP A 114 0.22 0.65 12.61
CA ASP A 114 1.54 1.15 12.99
C ASP A 114 2.13 2.14 11.99
N TRP A 115 1.74 2.09 10.71
CA TRP A 115 2.23 2.97 9.64
C TRP A 115 1.19 3.12 8.52
N GLY A 116 1.41 4.07 7.59
CA GLY A 116 0.36 4.49 6.68
C GLY A 116 0.03 3.52 5.54
N GLY A 117 0.97 2.70 5.07
CA GLY A 117 0.72 1.80 3.95
C GLY A 117 1.31 2.26 2.62
N LEU A 118 0.80 1.68 1.53
CA LEU A 118 1.28 1.86 0.17
C LEU A 118 0.17 2.39 -0.73
N ILE A 119 0.32 3.60 -1.25
CA ILE A 119 -0.68 4.29 -2.07
C ILE A 119 -0.17 4.44 -3.51
N LEU A 120 -0.94 3.96 -4.48
CA LEU A 120 -0.63 4.06 -5.90
C LEU A 120 -1.67 4.94 -6.60
N ASN A 121 -1.27 6.13 -7.05
CA ASN A 121 -2.12 7.01 -7.85
C ASN A 121 -1.84 6.82 -9.35
N GLY A 122 -2.88 6.52 -10.11
CA GLY A 122 -2.81 6.33 -11.56
C GLY A 122 -3.69 7.30 -12.33
N ARG A 123 -3.66 7.17 -13.66
CA ARG A 123 -4.40 7.99 -14.64
C ARG A 123 -5.53 7.23 -15.33
N ALA A 124 -5.92 6.07 -14.81
CA ALA A 124 -7.02 5.30 -15.38
C ALA A 124 -8.40 5.88 -14.99
N PRO A 125 -9.46 5.56 -15.73
CA PRO A 125 -10.79 6.10 -15.49
C PRO A 125 -11.34 5.77 -14.10
N VAL A 126 -11.99 6.75 -13.50
CA VAL A 126 -12.78 6.64 -12.28
C VAL A 126 -14.16 7.28 -12.49
N ASN A 127 -15.18 6.83 -11.79
CA ASN A 127 -16.53 7.38 -11.92
C ASN A 127 -16.82 8.50 -10.91
N ILE A 128 -15.87 9.34 -10.67
CA ILE A 128 -16.01 10.58 -9.89
C ILE A 128 -16.37 11.71 -10.85
N GLU A 129 -17.17 12.67 -10.42
CA GLU A 129 -17.51 13.85 -11.24
C GLU A 129 -16.23 14.59 -11.66
N GLY A 130 -16.07 14.85 -12.94
CA GLY A 130 -14.83 15.39 -13.51
C GLY A 130 -13.77 14.34 -13.84
N GLY A 131 -13.96 13.08 -13.47
CA GLY A 131 -13.04 11.97 -13.81
C GLY A 131 -11.74 11.93 -13.01
N GLU A 132 -11.63 12.72 -11.96
CA GLU A 132 -10.47 12.78 -11.05
C GLU A 132 -10.94 12.89 -9.59
N GLY A 133 -10.18 12.32 -8.67
CA GLY A 133 -10.39 12.42 -7.22
C GLY A 133 -9.12 12.78 -6.48
N VAL A 134 -9.26 13.08 -5.20
CA VAL A 134 -8.14 13.23 -4.26
C VAL A 134 -8.21 12.05 -3.30
N GLY A 135 -7.09 11.38 -3.11
CA GLY A 135 -7.01 10.24 -2.22
C GLY A 135 -7.14 10.65 -0.76
N GLU A 136 -7.57 9.71 0.06
CA GLU A 136 -7.68 9.86 1.50
C GLU A 136 -6.39 10.40 2.13
N ALA A 137 -6.52 11.10 3.25
CA ALA A 137 -5.41 11.80 3.89
C ALA A 137 -4.59 12.70 2.94
N ASP A 138 -5.22 13.23 1.87
CA ASP A 138 -4.58 14.08 0.85
C ASP A 138 -3.36 13.42 0.19
N THR A 139 -3.44 12.11 -0.05
CA THR A 139 -2.38 11.31 -0.67
C THR A 139 -2.13 11.62 -2.14
N GLY A 140 -2.91 12.53 -2.71
CA GLY A 140 -2.71 13.08 -4.03
C GLY A 140 -3.86 12.82 -5.00
N VAL A 141 -3.79 13.49 -6.13
CA VAL A 141 -4.81 13.38 -7.19
C VAL A 141 -4.64 12.08 -7.96
N TYR A 142 -5.76 11.41 -8.26
CA TYR A 142 -5.82 10.21 -9.08
C TYR A 142 -6.95 10.26 -10.10
N GLY A 143 -6.97 9.31 -11.04
CA GLY A 143 -7.97 9.26 -12.10
C GLY A 143 -7.52 9.94 -13.38
N GLY A 144 -8.36 9.87 -14.41
CA GLY A 144 -8.11 10.40 -15.74
C GLY A 144 -8.75 9.54 -16.83
N ASN A 145 -8.09 9.40 -17.97
CA ASN A 145 -8.63 8.68 -19.13
C ASN A 145 -7.65 7.68 -19.77
N GLN A 146 -6.67 7.21 -19.02
CA GLN A 146 -5.63 6.30 -19.52
C GLN A 146 -5.78 4.90 -18.92
N PRO A 147 -6.66 4.03 -19.44
CA PRO A 147 -6.92 2.71 -18.84
C PRO A 147 -5.70 1.77 -18.85
N ASN A 148 -4.68 2.07 -19.64
CA ASN A 148 -3.42 1.34 -19.69
C ASN A 148 -2.27 2.09 -18.99
N ASP A 149 -2.57 3.04 -18.11
CA ASP A 149 -1.56 3.70 -17.28
C ASP A 149 -0.81 2.68 -16.43
N SER A 150 0.39 3.03 -16.01
CA SER A 150 1.22 2.17 -15.17
C SER A 150 1.81 2.94 -14.00
N SER A 151 1.38 2.61 -12.81
CA SER A 151 2.01 3.07 -11.56
C SER A 151 3.18 2.18 -11.11
N GLY A 152 3.64 1.28 -12.00
CA GLY A 152 4.72 0.33 -11.74
C GLY A 152 4.24 -1.12 -11.61
N SER A 153 5.02 -1.94 -10.92
CA SER A 153 4.71 -3.37 -10.73
C SER A 153 5.15 -3.86 -9.36
N LEU A 154 4.31 -4.69 -8.74
CA LEU A 154 4.58 -5.34 -7.46
C LEU A 154 4.59 -6.85 -7.65
N ARG A 155 5.66 -7.51 -7.22
CA ARG A 155 5.75 -8.96 -7.28
C ARG A 155 6.48 -9.52 -6.08
N TYR A 156 5.90 -10.53 -5.43
CA TYR A 156 6.38 -11.08 -4.17
C TYR A 156 6.61 -9.98 -3.13
N VAL A 157 5.56 -9.22 -2.88
CA VAL A 157 5.53 -8.11 -1.93
C VAL A 157 4.62 -8.47 -0.75
N ARG A 158 5.07 -8.17 0.46
CA ARG A 158 4.26 -8.24 1.67
C ARG A 158 4.15 -6.85 2.27
N VAL A 159 2.93 -6.45 2.63
CA VAL A 159 2.63 -5.25 3.41
C VAL A 159 2.05 -5.71 4.74
N GLU A 160 2.63 -5.28 5.84
CA GLU A 160 2.28 -5.77 7.18
C GLU A 160 2.06 -4.61 8.15
N PHE A 161 1.01 -4.70 8.97
CA PHE A 161 0.73 -3.79 10.08
C PHE A 161 0.52 -2.33 9.67
N ALA A 162 -0.02 -2.10 8.48
CA ALA A 162 -0.31 -0.77 7.95
C ALA A 162 -1.76 -0.34 8.27
N GLY A 163 -2.19 0.78 7.70
CA GLY A 163 -3.55 1.30 7.78
C GLY A 163 -3.75 2.26 8.95
N VAL A 164 -3.53 3.55 8.75
CA VAL A 164 -3.72 4.56 9.80
C VAL A 164 -5.04 5.29 9.59
N GLU A 165 -5.84 5.36 10.63
CA GLU A 165 -7.02 6.21 10.71
C GLU A 165 -6.59 7.63 11.11
N PHE A 166 -6.79 8.60 10.22
CA PHE A 166 -6.55 10.02 10.49
C PHE A 166 -7.76 10.69 11.14
N SER A 167 -8.96 10.30 10.72
CA SER A 167 -10.25 10.73 11.25
C SER A 167 -11.31 9.75 10.75
N PRO A 168 -12.52 9.70 11.34
CA PRO A 168 -13.61 8.88 10.82
C PRO A 168 -13.81 9.10 9.32
N ASP A 169 -13.95 8.02 8.56
CA ASP A 169 -14.09 8.00 7.11
C ASP A 169 -12.88 8.61 6.35
N ASN A 170 -11.68 8.52 6.91
CA ASN A 170 -10.45 9.01 6.30
C ASN A 170 -9.25 8.18 6.81
N GLU A 171 -9.14 7.01 6.29
CA GLU A 171 -8.17 5.98 6.67
C GLU A 171 -7.20 5.70 5.51
N LEU A 172 -6.08 5.06 5.83
CA LEU A 172 -5.15 4.56 4.83
C LEU A 172 -5.20 3.04 4.77
N ASN A 173 -5.29 2.53 3.57
CA ASN A 173 -5.31 1.11 3.26
C ASN A 173 -3.95 0.44 3.34
N GLY A 174 -3.92 -0.88 3.38
CA GLY A 174 -2.68 -1.64 3.23
C GLY A 174 -2.02 -1.35 1.89
N ILE A 175 -2.78 -1.54 0.81
CA ILE A 175 -2.43 -1.06 -0.53
C ILE A 175 -3.68 -0.44 -1.16
N ALA A 176 -3.64 0.86 -1.44
CA ALA A 176 -4.66 1.57 -2.19
C ALA A 176 -4.26 1.69 -3.68
N PHE A 177 -5.15 1.24 -4.56
CA PHE A 177 -5.03 1.37 -6.02
C PHE A 177 -5.97 2.47 -6.52
N GLN A 178 -5.54 3.70 -6.48
CA GLN A 178 -6.35 4.88 -6.81
C GLN A 178 -6.22 5.22 -8.30
N GLY A 179 -7.22 4.90 -9.09
CA GLY A 179 -7.21 5.12 -10.55
C GLY A 179 -6.05 4.43 -11.27
N VAL A 180 -5.58 3.31 -10.76
CA VAL A 180 -4.44 2.58 -11.34
C VAL A 180 -4.86 1.83 -12.59
N GLY A 181 -4.05 1.95 -13.65
CA GLY A 181 -4.29 1.29 -14.93
C GLY A 181 -3.69 -0.12 -15.03
N ARG A 182 -4.11 -0.87 -16.06
CA ARG A 182 -3.64 -2.25 -16.30
C ARG A 182 -2.26 -2.34 -16.95
N GLY A 183 -1.55 -1.24 -17.12
CA GLY A 183 -0.18 -1.24 -17.65
C GLY A 183 0.87 -1.73 -16.65
N GLY A 184 0.52 -1.86 -15.37
CA GLY A 184 1.33 -2.48 -14.32
C GLY A 184 1.10 -3.99 -14.20
N SER A 185 1.87 -4.65 -13.34
CA SER A 185 1.70 -6.07 -12.98
C SER A 185 1.70 -6.22 -11.46
N TYR A 186 0.63 -6.78 -10.91
CA TYR A 186 0.42 -6.95 -9.47
C TYR A 186 0.18 -8.42 -9.17
N GLU A 187 1.26 -9.11 -8.74
CA GLU A 187 1.24 -10.56 -8.55
C GLU A 187 1.97 -11.00 -7.28
N PHE A 188 1.48 -12.06 -6.65
CA PHE A 188 2.08 -12.62 -5.42
C PHE A 188 2.22 -11.57 -4.33
N ILE A 189 1.09 -10.96 -3.98
CA ILE A 189 1.01 -9.89 -2.99
C ILE A 189 0.33 -10.43 -1.74
N GLN A 190 0.86 -10.07 -0.58
CA GLN A 190 0.20 -10.31 0.70
C GLN A 190 0.05 -9.00 1.45
N VAL A 191 -1.15 -8.74 1.97
CA VAL A 191 -1.39 -7.75 3.01
C VAL A 191 -1.78 -8.47 4.29
N HIS A 192 -1.16 -8.10 5.41
CA HIS A 192 -1.32 -8.78 6.68
C HIS A 192 -1.51 -7.80 7.83
N MET A 193 -2.58 -8.00 8.61
CA MET A 193 -2.85 -7.20 9.82
C MET A 193 -2.92 -5.70 9.51
N ASN A 194 -3.76 -5.32 8.56
CA ASN A 194 -4.08 -3.92 8.29
C ASN A 194 -5.17 -3.41 9.23
N ARG A 195 -5.16 -2.10 9.57
CA ARG A 195 -6.20 -1.53 10.43
C ARG A 195 -7.46 -1.21 9.65
N ASP A 196 -7.31 -0.73 8.46
CA ASP A 196 -8.32 -0.47 7.47
C ASP A 196 -8.32 -1.58 6.43
N ASP A 197 -8.75 -1.34 5.19
CA ASP A 197 -8.78 -2.34 4.14
C ASP A 197 -7.40 -2.91 3.81
N ALA A 198 -7.36 -4.20 3.54
CA ALA A 198 -6.11 -4.79 3.08
C ALA A 198 -5.77 -4.33 1.67
N LEU A 199 -6.69 -4.46 0.74
CA LEU A 199 -6.55 -4.11 -0.67
C LEU A 199 -7.80 -3.37 -1.12
N GLU A 200 -7.65 -2.11 -1.56
CA GLU A 200 -8.77 -1.32 -2.05
C GLU A 200 -8.50 -0.69 -3.42
N TRP A 201 -9.53 -0.66 -4.28
CA TRP A 201 -9.50 -0.03 -5.61
C TRP A 201 -10.47 1.13 -5.70
N PHE A 202 -9.96 2.33 -5.83
CA PHE A 202 -10.71 3.54 -6.15
C PHE A 202 -10.78 3.72 -7.67
N GLY A 203 -11.63 2.97 -8.33
CA GLY A 203 -11.71 2.96 -9.80
C GLY A 203 -10.50 2.33 -10.49
N GLY A 204 -10.29 2.71 -11.74
CA GLY A 204 -9.20 2.20 -12.53
C GLY A 204 -9.44 0.83 -13.16
N THR A 205 -8.38 0.23 -13.67
CA THR A 205 -8.44 -1.02 -14.46
C THR A 205 -7.34 -2.01 -14.08
N ALA A 206 -6.64 -1.79 -12.97
CA ALA A 206 -5.53 -2.65 -12.54
C ALA A 206 -6.01 -4.08 -12.25
N ASP A 207 -5.26 -5.04 -12.76
CA ASP A 207 -5.48 -6.46 -12.49
C ASP A 207 -4.60 -6.92 -11.31
N ILE A 208 -5.07 -7.90 -10.53
CA ILE A 208 -4.27 -8.55 -9.49
C ILE A 208 -4.37 -10.08 -9.60
N LYS A 209 -3.27 -10.76 -9.29
CA LYS A 209 -3.23 -12.22 -9.31
C LYS A 209 -2.36 -12.77 -8.18
N TYR A 210 -2.81 -13.87 -7.58
CA TYR A 210 -2.14 -14.50 -6.42
C TYR A 210 -2.02 -13.53 -5.24
N ALA A 211 -3.16 -13.04 -4.75
CA ALA A 211 -3.23 -12.15 -3.60
C ALA A 211 -3.62 -12.92 -2.32
N VAL A 212 -3.08 -12.50 -1.21
CA VAL A 212 -3.48 -12.96 0.13
C VAL A 212 -3.77 -11.72 0.98
N ALA A 213 -5.00 -11.59 1.45
CA ALA A 213 -5.40 -10.64 2.48
C ALA A 213 -5.64 -11.39 3.78
N SER A 214 -4.97 -11.00 4.85
CA SER A 214 -5.08 -11.73 6.10
C SER A 214 -5.25 -10.81 7.30
N ASN A 215 -6.38 -10.99 7.99
CA ASN A 215 -6.67 -10.35 9.25
C ASN A 215 -6.65 -8.81 9.18
N ALA A 216 -7.27 -8.21 8.17
CA ALA A 216 -7.61 -6.79 8.15
C ALA A 216 -8.65 -6.49 9.25
N ALA A 217 -8.71 -5.26 9.73
CA ALA A 217 -9.68 -4.86 10.75
C ALA A 217 -10.97 -4.33 10.14
N ASP A 218 -10.90 -3.86 8.91
CA ASP A 218 -12.05 -3.58 8.07
C ASP A 218 -12.13 -4.62 6.96
N ASP A 219 -12.23 -4.24 5.72
CA ASP A 219 -12.43 -5.16 4.63
C ASP A 219 -11.12 -5.79 4.11
N SER A 220 -11.21 -6.97 3.57
CA SER A 220 -10.02 -7.63 3.04
C SER A 220 -9.79 -7.32 1.56
N PHE A 221 -10.85 -7.04 0.82
CA PHE A 221 -10.81 -6.79 -0.61
C PHE A 221 -11.97 -5.88 -1.00
N ASP A 222 -11.70 -4.60 -1.17
CA ASP A 222 -12.70 -3.61 -1.47
C ASP A 222 -12.53 -2.95 -2.83
N TRP A 223 -13.62 -2.45 -3.41
CA TRP A 223 -13.59 -1.59 -4.58
C TRP A 223 -14.77 -0.65 -4.66
N THR A 224 -14.47 0.57 -5.10
CA THR A 224 -15.42 1.63 -5.38
C THR A 224 -15.07 2.36 -6.68
N PHE A 225 -15.73 3.44 -6.99
CA PHE A 225 -15.47 4.42 -8.05
C PHE A 225 -15.20 3.84 -9.45
N GLY A 226 -15.87 2.71 -9.78
CA GLY A 226 -15.88 2.19 -11.14
C GLY A 226 -14.70 1.29 -11.50
N TRP A 227 -14.13 0.58 -10.53
CA TRP A 227 -13.09 -0.41 -10.84
C TRP A 227 -13.57 -1.49 -11.81
N SER A 228 -12.79 -1.73 -12.87
CA SER A 228 -13.09 -2.69 -13.93
C SER A 228 -11.91 -3.63 -14.25
N GLY A 229 -11.06 -3.88 -13.26
CA GLY A 229 -9.94 -4.81 -13.38
C GLY A 229 -10.34 -6.27 -13.20
N ARG A 230 -9.33 -7.11 -13.08
CA ARG A 230 -9.49 -8.56 -12.87
C ARG A 230 -8.73 -9.00 -11.64
N ALA A 231 -9.35 -9.91 -10.87
CA ALA A 231 -8.69 -10.57 -9.75
C ALA A 231 -8.75 -12.08 -9.92
N GLN A 232 -7.63 -12.78 -9.70
CA GLN A 232 -7.62 -14.24 -9.76
C GLN A 232 -6.68 -14.85 -8.72
N PHE A 233 -7.13 -15.97 -8.12
CA PHE A 233 -6.42 -16.68 -7.05
C PHE A 233 -6.19 -15.77 -5.84
N VAL A 234 -7.29 -15.38 -5.20
CA VAL A 234 -7.30 -14.56 -4.00
C VAL A 234 -7.66 -15.43 -2.80
N ALA A 235 -6.86 -15.38 -1.75
CA ALA A 235 -7.15 -16.01 -0.48
C ALA A 235 -7.33 -14.95 0.61
N ILE A 236 -8.46 -15.01 1.31
CA ILE A 236 -8.83 -14.09 2.37
C ILE A 236 -9.00 -14.87 3.66
N THR A 237 -8.42 -14.39 4.75
CA THR A 237 -8.68 -14.91 6.09
C THR A 237 -9.11 -13.76 7.00
N LEU A 238 -10.28 -13.90 7.57
CA LEU A 238 -10.78 -12.97 8.57
C LEU A 238 -10.36 -13.42 9.96
N ARG A 239 -10.31 -12.50 10.88
CA ARG A 239 -10.08 -12.73 12.29
C ARG A 239 -11.34 -12.35 13.06
N GLY A 240 -11.65 -13.07 14.14
CA GLY A 240 -12.87 -12.90 14.92
C GLY A 240 -12.89 -11.72 15.88
N ASP A 241 -11.99 -10.75 15.71
CA ASP A 241 -11.92 -9.54 16.56
C ASP A 241 -12.75 -8.39 15.99
N ASP A 242 -12.23 -7.68 15.00
CA ASP A 242 -12.77 -6.44 14.44
C ASP A 242 -12.85 -6.44 12.89
N GLY A 243 -12.54 -7.55 12.23
CA GLY A 243 -12.67 -7.66 10.78
C GLY A 243 -14.12 -7.57 10.32
N ASP A 244 -14.42 -6.73 9.33
CA ASP A 244 -15.78 -6.54 8.80
C ASP A 244 -16.05 -7.51 7.65
N ASN A 245 -15.86 -7.14 6.41
CA ASN A 245 -16.18 -8.02 5.29
C ASN A 245 -14.95 -8.69 4.68
N GLY A 246 -15.17 -9.85 4.07
CA GLY A 246 -14.16 -10.45 3.21
C GLY A 246 -14.03 -9.72 1.87
N ILE A 247 -15.17 -9.20 1.39
CA ILE A 247 -15.29 -8.38 0.18
C ILE A 247 -16.34 -7.32 0.41
N GLU A 248 -16.00 -6.07 0.19
CA GLU A 248 -16.93 -4.98 -0.03
C GLU A 248 -16.95 -4.57 -1.50
N ALA A 249 -18.09 -4.07 -1.98
CA ALA A 249 -18.30 -3.85 -3.41
C ALA A 249 -19.23 -2.69 -3.68
N ASP A 250 -18.66 -1.63 -4.20
CA ASP A 250 -19.46 -0.42 -4.49
C ASP A 250 -19.27 0.06 -5.93
N ASN A 251 -20.18 0.87 -6.42
CA ASN A 251 -20.00 1.63 -7.65
C ASN A 251 -19.53 3.06 -7.37
N ASN A 252 -20.29 3.76 -6.55
CA ASN A 252 -20.03 5.10 -6.05
C ASN A 252 -21.14 5.42 -5.04
N GLU A 253 -20.81 5.57 -3.78
CA GLU A 253 -21.74 5.77 -2.68
C GLU A 253 -22.57 7.06 -2.85
N PHE A 254 -22.00 8.11 -3.45
CA PHE A 254 -22.67 9.39 -3.67
C PHE A 254 -23.61 9.39 -4.88
N ASN A 255 -23.37 8.52 -5.88
CA ASN A 255 -24.20 8.38 -7.06
C ASN A 255 -24.01 7.03 -7.75
N ASN A 256 -24.82 6.06 -7.38
CA ASN A 256 -24.79 4.69 -7.88
C ASN A 256 -24.95 4.55 -9.41
N ASN A 257 -25.28 5.62 -10.13
CA ASN A 257 -25.49 5.60 -11.59
C ASN A 257 -24.31 6.17 -12.38
N LEU A 258 -23.25 6.64 -11.73
CA LEU A 258 -22.08 7.17 -12.43
C LEU A 258 -21.37 6.10 -13.28
N LEU A 259 -20.77 6.57 -14.36
CA LEU A 259 -20.01 5.76 -15.30
C LEU A 259 -18.52 6.16 -15.29
N PRO A 260 -17.60 5.20 -15.54
CA PRO A 260 -17.83 3.77 -15.77
C PRO A 260 -18.33 3.06 -14.50
N ARG A 261 -19.18 2.05 -14.66
CA ARG A 261 -19.62 1.24 -13.51
C ARG A 261 -18.51 0.32 -13.05
N SER A 262 -18.45 0.05 -11.75
CA SER A 262 -17.67 -1.06 -11.20
C SER A 262 -18.12 -2.36 -11.84
N GLN A 263 -17.19 -3.01 -12.54
CA GLN A 263 -17.45 -4.26 -13.27
C GLN A 263 -16.23 -5.17 -13.25
N PRO A 264 -15.75 -5.56 -12.07
CA PRO A 264 -14.60 -6.44 -11.96
C PRO A 264 -14.92 -7.86 -12.46
N GLN A 265 -13.87 -8.58 -12.86
CA GLN A 265 -13.94 -10.00 -13.17
C GLN A 265 -13.11 -10.76 -12.14
N ILE A 266 -13.79 -11.52 -11.29
CA ILE A 266 -13.17 -12.17 -10.13
C ILE A 266 -13.30 -13.69 -10.26
N TYR A 267 -12.17 -14.39 -10.13
CA TYR A 267 -12.11 -15.85 -10.27
C TYR A 267 -11.24 -16.48 -9.18
N ASN A 268 -11.66 -17.65 -8.70
CA ASN A 268 -10.89 -18.45 -7.75
C ASN A 268 -10.57 -17.68 -6.46
N ILE A 269 -11.61 -17.17 -5.81
CA ILE A 269 -11.53 -16.61 -4.45
C ILE A 269 -11.80 -17.69 -3.43
N THR A 270 -11.02 -17.71 -2.35
CA THR A 270 -11.28 -18.48 -1.13
C THR A 270 -11.33 -17.52 0.04
N LEU A 271 -12.44 -17.51 0.75
CA LEU A 271 -12.65 -16.73 1.95
C LEU A 271 -12.83 -17.66 3.13
N CYS A 272 -12.03 -17.48 4.16
CA CYS A 272 -12.07 -18.21 5.41
C CYS A 272 -12.45 -17.25 6.54
N GLY A 273 -13.68 -17.35 7.04
CA GLY A 273 -14.13 -16.65 8.25
C GLY A 273 -13.50 -17.26 9.51
N ASP A 274 -13.62 -16.57 10.61
CA ASP A 274 -13.24 -17.08 11.92
C ASP A 274 -14.40 -17.92 12.49
N LEU A 275 -14.12 -19.20 12.80
CA LEU A 275 -15.11 -20.11 13.36
C LEU A 275 -15.34 -19.92 14.87
N ASP A 276 -14.45 -19.22 15.55
CA ASP A 276 -14.53 -19.00 17.00
C ASP A 276 -15.36 -17.74 17.34
N ARG A 277 -15.86 -17.02 16.35
CA ARG A 277 -16.77 -15.90 16.54
C ARG A 277 -18.14 -16.41 17.00
N ASN A 278 -18.33 -16.49 18.31
CA ASN A 278 -19.62 -16.78 18.95
C ASN A 278 -20.55 -15.53 18.95
N GLU A 279 -20.49 -14.72 17.96
CA GLU A 279 -21.30 -13.53 17.84
C GLU A 279 -22.49 -13.84 16.96
N GLY A 280 -23.63 -14.13 17.61
CA GLY A 280 -24.92 -14.01 16.97
C GLY A 280 -25.17 -12.52 16.71
N GLY A 281 -24.98 -12.08 15.50
CA GLY A 281 -25.47 -10.83 14.97
C GLY A 281 -26.35 -11.15 13.80
#